data_3f74680a2c29b24e3872ca9ecee5f16d
#
_entry.id   3f74680a2c29b24e3872ca9ecee5f16d
#
_cell.length_a   1.000
_cell.length_b   1.000
_cell.length_c   1.000
_cell.angle_alpha   90.00
_cell.angle_beta   90.00
_cell.angle_gamma   90.00
#
_symmetry.space_group_name_H-M   'P 1'
#
loop_
_entity.id
_entity.type
_entity.pdbx_description
1 polymer ?
#
loop_
_entity_poly.entity_id
_entity_poly.type
_entity_poly.pdbx_seq_one_letter_code
_entity_poly.pdbx_strand_id
1 'polypeptide(L)' 'MREEARRASLYSLKGFRNRRDYLRSLSKEYKIPFRDVMTLANILGPVEDFDGLLTELENIQLQMELVQ' A
#
# COMPACT_ATOMS: atom_id res chain seq x y z
N MET A 1 18.59 9.80 -0.13
CA MET A 1 17.89 11.00 -0.25
C MET A 1 17.22 11.17 -1.58
N ARG A 2 17.92 10.86 -2.63
CA ARG A 2 17.32 10.92 -3.95
C ARG A 2 16.18 9.97 -4.08
N GLU A 3 16.31 8.79 -3.48
CA GLU A 3 15.28 7.78 -3.58
C GLU A 3 14.00 8.22 -2.89
N GLU A 4 14.12 8.86 -1.75
CA GLU A 4 12.95 9.35 -1.06
C GLU A 4 12.19 10.37 -1.89
N ALA A 5 12.92 11.29 -2.49
CA ALA A 5 12.31 12.31 -3.33
C ALA A 5 11.65 11.67 -4.54
N ARG A 6 12.29 10.66 -5.09
CA ARG A 6 11.76 9.99 -6.26
C ARG A 6 10.45 9.27 -5.93
N ARG A 7 10.40 8.62 -4.76
CA ARG A 7 9.18 7.91 -4.37
C ARG A 7 8.05 8.88 -4.08
N ALA A 8 8.37 10.02 -3.48
CA ALA A 8 7.36 11.04 -3.26
C ALA A 8 6.78 11.50 -4.58
N SER A 9 7.61 11.63 -5.60
CA SER A 9 7.14 12.01 -6.92
C SER A 9 6.22 10.97 -7.53
N LEU A 10 6.51 9.69 -7.29
CA LEU A 10 5.67 8.62 -7.82
C LEU A 10 4.27 8.69 -7.23
N TYR A 11 4.16 8.96 -5.93
CA TYR A 11 2.85 9.08 -5.32
C TYR A 11 2.08 10.26 -5.89
N SER A 12 2.78 11.38 -6.09
CA SER A 12 2.15 12.56 -6.68
C SER A 12 1.66 12.28 -8.09
N LEU A 13 2.46 11.58 -8.88
CA LEU A 13 2.09 11.25 -10.25
C LEU A 13 0.84 10.39 -10.30
N LYS A 14 0.59 9.60 -9.28
CA LYS A 14 -0.57 8.74 -9.25
C LYS A 14 -1.74 9.37 -8.52
N GLY A 15 -1.62 10.65 -8.15
CA GLY A 15 -2.74 11.38 -7.58
C GLY A 15 -2.79 11.38 -6.06
N PHE A 16 -1.71 11.00 -5.39
CA PHE A 16 -1.67 10.98 -3.93
C PHE A 16 -0.69 12.02 -3.42
N ARG A 17 -1.01 12.60 -2.26
CA ARG A 17 -0.17 13.63 -1.70
C ARG A 17 1.15 13.08 -1.16
N ASN A 18 1.13 11.87 -0.62
CA ASN A 18 2.31 11.23 -0.08
C ASN A 18 2.02 9.75 0.10
N ARG A 19 3.00 9.04 0.66
CA ARG A 19 2.86 7.60 0.85
C ARG A 19 1.71 7.24 1.77
N ARG A 20 1.55 8.01 2.85
CA ARG A 20 0.48 7.72 3.80
C ARG A 20 -0.89 7.85 3.13
N ASP A 21 -1.06 8.86 2.30
CA ASP A 21 -2.29 9.07 1.57
C ASP A 21 -2.57 7.89 0.65
N TYR A 22 -1.53 7.42 -0.03
CA TYR A 22 -1.65 6.27 -0.91
C TYR A 22 -2.05 5.02 -0.12
N LEU A 23 -1.38 4.76 1.00
CA LEU A 23 -1.69 3.58 1.80
C LEU A 23 -3.10 3.64 2.37
N ARG A 24 -3.56 4.82 2.72
CA ARG A 24 -4.91 4.98 3.20
C ARG A 24 -5.93 4.65 2.11
N SER A 25 -5.64 5.03 0.87
CA SER A 25 -6.53 4.70 -0.22
C SER A 25 -6.57 3.20 -0.47
N LEU A 26 -5.44 2.51 -0.30
CA LEU A 26 -5.40 1.06 -0.41
C LEU A 26 -6.26 0.41 0.68
N SER A 27 -6.21 0.95 1.87
CA SER A 27 -7.02 0.45 2.97
C SER A 27 -8.50 0.46 2.59
N LYS A 28 -8.94 1.54 1.98
CA LYS A 28 -10.33 1.67 1.57
C LYS A 28 -10.66 0.74 0.41
N GLU A 29 -9.76 0.67 -0.54
CA GLU A 29 -10.00 -0.12 -1.75
C GLU A 29 -10.08 -1.60 -1.44
N TYR A 30 -9.16 -2.09 -0.62
CA TYR A 30 -9.12 -3.52 -0.30
C TYR A 30 -9.93 -3.86 0.94
N LYS A 31 -10.49 -2.86 1.63
CA LYS A 31 -11.30 -3.06 2.83
C LYS A 31 -10.50 -3.77 3.92
N ILE A 32 -9.25 -3.37 4.05
CA ILE A 32 -8.34 -3.88 5.06
C ILE A 32 -8.00 -2.74 6.01
N PRO A 33 -7.99 -2.96 7.31
CA PRO A 33 -7.69 -1.88 8.26
C PRO A 33 -6.38 -1.18 7.92
N PHE A 34 -6.39 0.15 8.03
CA PHE A 34 -5.22 0.95 7.68
C PHE A 34 -3.99 0.49 8.43
N ARG A 35 -4.15 0.11 9.70
CA ARG A 35 -3.02 -0.35 10.50
C ARG A 35 -2.37 -1.58 9.88
N ASP A 36 -3.16 -2.47 9.34
CA ASP A 36 -2.61 -3.68 8.71
C ASP A 36 -1.91 -3.34 7.42
N VAL A 37 -2.47 -2.43 6.63
CA VAL A 37 -1.81 -1.97 5.41
C VAL A 37 -0.47 -1.32 5.76
N MET A 38 -0.44 -0.48 6.79
CA MET A 38 0.79 0.17 7.22
C MET A 38 1.84 -0.85 7.67
N THR A 39 1.41 -1.84 8.43
CA THR A 39 2.33 -2.86 8.92
C THR A 39 2.99 -3.59 7.76
N LEU A 40 2.19 -4.04 6.80
CA LEU A 40 2.73 -4.72 5.63
C LEU A 40 3.64 -3.82 4.82
N ALA A 41 3.22 -2.58 4.60
CA ALA A 41 4.01 -1.64 3.83
C ALA A 41 5.36 -1.39 4.48
N ASN A 42 5.41 -1.33 5.81
CA ASN A 42 6.66 -1.12 6.52
C ASN A 42 7.56 -2.35 6.46
N ILE A 43 6.98 -3.53 6.53
CA ILE A 43 7.75 -4.77 6.44
C ILE A 43 8.35 -4.93 5.05
N LEU A 44 7.56 -4.68 4.01
CA LEU A 44 8.02 -4.84 2.63
C LEU A 44 8.91 -3.69 2.16
N GLY A 45 8.68 -2.51 2.71
CA GLY A 45 9.44 -1.32 2.32
C GLY A 45 8.81 -0.57 1.15
N PRO A 46 9.17 0.71 0.99
CA PRO A 46 8.54 1.54 -0.05
C PRO A 46 8.75 1.03 -1.47
N VAL A 47 9.82 0.26 -1.69
CA VAL A 47 10.09 -0.27 -3.02
C VAL A 47 8.95 -1.15 -3.52
N GLU A 48 8.26 -1.81 -2.59
CA GLU A 48 7.20 -2.75 -2.95
C GLU A 48 5.82 -2.12 -2.92
N ASP A 49 5.71 -0.82 -2.70
CA ASP A 49 4.41 -0.18 -2.53
C ASP A 49 3.48 -0.37 -3.74
N PHE A 50 4.04 -0.41 -4.93
CA PHE A 50 3.24 -0.54 -6.15
C PHE A 50 3.35 -1.93 -6.77
N ASP A 51 3.90 -2.89 -6.04
CA ASP A 51 4.12 -4.22 -6.58
C ASP A 51 3.82 -5.27 -5.51
N GLY A 52 4.81 -5.63 -4.70
CA GLY A 52 4.64 -6.68 -3.70
C GLY A 52 3.55 -6.39 -2.69
N LEU A 53 3.41 -5.13 -2.29
CA LEU A 53 2.36 -4.77 -1.33
C LEU A 53 0.98 -5.06 -1.90
N LEU A 54 0.75 -4.72 -3.16
CA LEU A 54 -0.54 -4.98 -3.79
C LEU A 54 -0.84 -6.46 -3.85
N THR A 55 0.17 -7.26 -4.16
CA THR A 55 0.01 -8.71 -4.19
C THR A 55 -0.41 -9.25 -2.83
N GLU A 56 0.24 -8.76 -1.77
CA GLU A 56 -0.09 -9.22 -0.42
C GLU A 56 -1.50 -8.80 -0.02
N LEU A 57 -1.89 -7.60 -0.36
CA LEU A 57 -3.24 -7.14 -0.04
C LEU A 57 -4.29 -7.96 -0.77
N GLU A 58 -4.01 -8.30 -2.02
CA GLU A 58 -4.91 -9.15 -2.77
C GLU A 58 -5.05 -10.53 -2.15
N ASN A 59 -3.93 -11.08 -1.68
CA ASN A 59 -3.96 -12.39 -1.04
C ASN A 59 -4.79 -12.35 0.24
N ILE A 60 -4.63 -11.29 1.03
CA ILE A 60 -5.43 -11.15 2.24
C ILE A 60 -6.90 -11.05 1.91
N GLN A 61 -7.22 -10.28 0.89
CA GLN A 61 -8.62 -10.10 0.49
C GLN A 61 -9.24 -11.43 0.05
N LEU A 62 -8.49 -12.22 -0.71
CA LEU A 62 -8.97 -13.52 -1.15
C LEU A 62 -9.20 -14.45 0.04
N GLN A 63 -8.28 -14.43 1.02
CA GLN A 63 -8.45 -15.27 2.19
C GLN A 63 -9.68 -14.87 2.99
N MET A 64 -9.93 -13.57 3.10
CA MET A 64 -11.10 -13.11 3.81
C MET A 64 -12.39 -13.56 3.13
N GLU A 65 -12.39 -13.54 1.80
CA GLU A 65 -13.55 -14.02 1.05
C GLU A 65 -13.77 -15.52 1.23
N LEU A 66 -12.69 -16.28 1.27
CA LEU A 66 -12.80 -17.71 1.40
C LEU A 66 -13.30 -18.13 2.77
N VAL A 67 -12.97 -17.36 3.80
CA VAL A 67 -13.37 -17.69 5.17
C VAL A 67 -14.83 -17.41 5.41
N GLN A 68 -15.40 -16.51 4.66
CA GLN A 68 -16.82 -16.23 4.78
C GLN A 68 -17.64 -17.31 4.14
#